data_74422decbb083e2f12d1d2c9e229fb2c
#
_entry.id   74422decbb083e2f12d1d2c9e229fb2c
#
_cell.length_a   1.000
_cell.length_b   1.000
_cell.length_c   1.000
_cell.angle_alpha   90.00
_cell.angle_beta   90.00
_cell.angle_gamma   90.00
#
_symmetry.space_group_name_H-M   'P 1'
#
loop_
_entity.id
_entity.type
_entity.pdbx_description
1 polymer ?
#
loop_
_entity_poly.entity_id
_entity_poly.type
_entity_poly.pdbx_seq_one_letter_code
_entity_poly.pdbx_strand_id
1 'polypeptide(L)'
;MSKSGLTSVLERQLLLQLGDRLKSLRQSQGLGTVEMASRAGISRTTLHAVEAGDPATAIGTYLRVMSILGVAGEVALLAGDILRPPPKGSAAARSRRTPPTIEVRVSADQSRHRLQDLQSLALHEEAVRHAKANPDLV
;
A
#
# COMPACT_ATOMS: atom_id res chain seq x y z
N MET A 1 31.54 -24.46 19.51
CA MET A 1 31.92 -23.89 18.20
C MET A 1 30.79 -23.00 17.73
N SER A 2 31.01 -21.71 17.81
CA SER A 2 30.08 -20.71 17.28
C SER A 2 29.84 -20.97 15.81
N LYS A 3 28.64 -21.41 15.46
CA LYS A 3 28.12 -21.24 14.11
C LYS A 3 27.75 -19.76 13.95
N SER A 4 28.77 -18.90 13.99
CA SER A 4 28.66 -17.60 13.34
C SER A 4 28.46 -17.95 11.87
N GLY A 5 27.21 -18.03 11.46
CA GLY A 5 26.88 -18.21 10.05
C GLY A 5 27.67 -17.14 9.31
N LEU A 6 28.67 -17.58 8.57
CA LEU A 6 29.46 -16.72 7.69
C LEU A 6 28.47 -16.17 6.67
N THR A 7 27.77 -15.09 7.04
CA THR A 7 27.02 -14.30 6.07
C THR A 7 28.02 -13.95 4.98
N SER A 8 27.78 -14.41 3.78
CA SER A 8 28.66 -14.14 2.66
C SER A 8 28.80 -12.63 2.46
N VAL A 9 29.90 -12.18 1.90
CA VAL A 9 30.10 -10.75 1.59
C VAL A 9 28.95 -10.22 0.76
N LEU A 10 28.43 -11.01 -0.15
CA LEU A 10 27.29 -10.65 -1.00
C LEU A 10 26.00 -10.47 -0.16
N GLU A 11 25.68 -11.39 0.72
CA GLU A 11 24.49 -11.31 1.59
C GLU A 11 24.54 -10.08 2.47
N ARG A 12 25.70 -9.80 3.06
CA ARG A 12 25.90 -8.59 3.87
C ARG A 12 25.69 -7.33 3.05
N GLN A 13 26.21 -7.28 1.85
CA GLN A 13 26.06 -6.13 0.97
C GLN A 13 24.62 -5.90 0.54
N LEU A 14 23.89 -6.97 0.24
CA LEU A 14 22.46 -6.90 -0.08
C LEU A 14 21.63 -6.40 1.09
N LEU A 15 21.93 -6.86 2.32
CA LEU A 15 21.25 -6.38 3.53
C LEU A 15 21.55 -4.90 3.82
N LEU A 16 22.79 -4.46 3.65
CA LEU A 16 23.17 -3.04 3.76
C LEU A 16 22.39 -2.19 2.77
N GLN A 17 22.31 -2.61 1.51
CA GLN A 17 21.53 -1.90 0.48
C GLN A 17 20.03 -1.86 0.82
N LEU A 18 19.50 -2.95 1.33
CA LEU A 18 18.09 -2.99 1.76
C LEU A 18 17.85 -2.02 2.92
N GLY A 19 18.71 -2.04 3.94
CA GLY A 19 18.61 -1.14 5.08
C GLY A 19 18.67 0.33 4.67
N ASP A 20 19.60 0.70 3.81
CA ASP A 20 19.74 2.06 3.28
C ASP A 20 18.50 2.50 2.49
N ARG A 21 17.92 1.64 1.69
CA ARG A 21 16.68 1.93 0.94
C ARG A 21 15.50 2.15 1.87
N LEU A 22 15.35 1.31 2.90
CA LEU A 22 14.27 1.46 3.89
C LEU A 22 14.42 2.77 4.67
N LYS A 23 15.65 3.12 5.06
CA LYS A 23 15.95 4.39 5.72
C LYS A 23 15.62 5.59 4.83
N SER A 24 16.06 5.55 3.58
CA SER A 24 15.79 6.61 2.60
C SER A 24 14.29 6.78 2.35
N LEU A 25 13.56 5.67 2.23
CA LEU A 25 12.12 5.68 2.02
C LEU A 25 11.38 6.25 3.25
N ARG A 26 11.79 5.85 4.46
CA ARG A 26 11.26 6.44 5.70
C ARG A 26 11.46 7.96 5.73
N GLN A 27 12.65 8.42 5.41
CA GLN A 27 12.99 9.85 5.40
C GLN A 27 12.18 10.61 4.33
N SER A 28 12.01 10.04 3.15
CA SER A 28 11.22 10.65 2.08
C SER A 28 9.74 10.78 2.44
N GLN A 29 9.23 9.89 3.29
CA GLN A 29 7.87 9.96 3.84
C GLN A 29 7.75 10.87 5.07
N GLY A 30 8.83 11.51 5.49
CA GLY A 30 8.86 12.40 6.65
C GLY A 30 8.71 11.70 8.00
N LEU A 31 8.89 10.38 8.05
CA LEU A 31 8.74 9.59 9.28
C LEU A 31 10.01 9.67 10.15
N GLY A 32 9.85 10.15 11.38
CA GLY A 32 10.90 10.11 12.38
C GLY A 32 11.16 8.68 12.89
N THR A 33 12.36 8.45 13.46
CA THR A 33 12.73 7.12 13.99
C THR A 33 11.83 6.66 15.13
N VAL A 34 11.40 7.57 15.99
CA VAL A 34 10.48 7.26 17.10
C VAL A 34 9.11 6.85 16.58
N GLU A 35 8.58 7.62 15.66
CA GLU A 35 7.28 7.36 15.06
C GLU A 35 7.28 6.04 14.28
N MET A 36 8.31 5.83 13.47
CA MET A 36 8.46 4.60 12.68
C MET A 36 8.55 3.37 13.57
N ALA A 37 9.39 3.41 14.63
CA ALA A 37 9.54 2.31 15.58
C ALA A 37 8.21 2.01 16.29
N SER A 38 7.49 3.05 16.71
CA SER A 38 6.17 2.92 17.35
C SER A 38 5.15 2.27 16.42
N ARG A 39 5.06 2.72 15.17
CA ARG A 39 4.13 2.15 14.18
C ARG A 39 4.45 0.70 13.84
N ALA A 40 5.72 0.35 13.77
CA ALA A 40 6.16 -1.02 13.50
C ALA A 40 6.11 -1.94 14.73
N GLY A 41 5.83 -1.39 15.92
CA GLY A 41 5.82 -2.16 17.18
C GLY A 41 7.19 -2.71 17.56
N ILE A 42 8.26 -1.96 17.29
CA ILE A 42 9.65 -2.34 17.58
C ILE A 42 10.36 -1.22 18.37
N SER A 43 11.50 -1.55 18.97
CA SER A 43 12.35 -0.53 19.60
C SER A 43 13.11 0.31 18.57
N ARG A 44 13.53 1.51 18.95
CA ARG A 44 14.39 2.34 18.10
C ARG A 44 15.71 1.64 17.77
N THR A 45 16.28 0.91 18.72
CA THR A 45 17.48 0.11 18.51
C THR A 45 17.25 -0.96 17.44
N THR A 46 16.11 -1.63 17.48
CA THR A 46 15.73 -2.61 16.46
C THR A 46 15.54 -1.97 15.09
N LEU A 47 14.92 -0.78 15.03
CA LEU A 47 14.80 -0.03 13.78
C LEU A 47 16.18 0.34 13.20
N HIS A 48 17.11 0.78 14.05
CA HIS A 48 18.48 1.07 13.62
C HIS A 48 19.20 -0.18 13.08
N ALA A 49 18.99 -1.35 13.71
CA ALA A 49 19.52 -2.62 13.21
C ALA A 49 18.97 -2.96 11.81
N VAL A 50 17.67 -2.78 11.60
CA VAL A 50 17.05 -2.96 10.26
C VAL A 50 17.67 -2.00 9.24
N GLU A 51 17.78 -0.72 9.57
CA GLU A 51 18.32 0.29 8.66
C GLU A 51 19.84 0.13 8.42
N ALA A 52 20.53 -0.51 9.33
CA ALA A 52 21.94 -0.90 9.18
C ALA A 52 22.13 -2.22 8.41
N GLY A 53 21.06 -2.90 8.05
CA GLY A 53 21.14 -4.19 7.35
C GLY A 53 21.73 -5.30 8.20
N ASP A 54 21.40 -5.34 9.51
CA ASP A 54 21.92 -6.34 10.43
C ASP A 54 21.38 -7.74 10.08
N PRO A 55 22.26 -8.71 9.74
CA PRO A 55 21.86 -10.07 9.40
C PRO A 55 21.28 -10.86 10.58
N ALA A 56 21.54 -10.43 11.82
CA ALA A 56 20.96 -11.05 13.01
C ALA A 56 19.49 -10.66 13.23
N THR A 57 19.01 -9.61 12.56
CA THR A 57 17.63 -9.17 12.66
C THR A 57 16.69 -10.12 11.92
N ALA A 58 15.65 -10.57 12.60
CA ALA A 58 14.67 -11.49 12.00
C ALA A 58 13.97 -10.88 10.78
N ILE A 59 13.74 -11.67 9.74
CA ILE A 59 13.02 -11.25 8.53
C ILE A 59 11.64 -10.66 8.84
N GLY A 60 10.96 -11.18 9.85
CA GLY A 60 9.66 -10.64 10.29
C GLY A 60 9.74 -9.18 10.74
N THR A 61 10.87 -8.77 11.30
CA THR A 61 11.11 -7.37 11.70
C THR A 61 11.27 -6.47 10.46
N TYR A 62 12.03 -6.93 9.47
CA TYR A 62 12.13 -6.25 8.17
C TYR A 62 10.75 -6.09 7.52
N LEU A 63 9.94 -7.15 7.52
CA LEU A 63 8.57 -7.12 6.95
C LEU A 63 7.67 -6.12 7.66
N ARG A 64 7.77 -5.97 8.99
CA ARG A 64 7.00 -4.95 9.73
C ARG A 64 7.37 -3.54 9.27
N VAL A 65 8.66 -3.25 9.17
CA VAL A 65 9.15 -1.96 8.68
C VAL A 65 8.69 -1.73 7.24
N MET A 66 8.84 -2.71 6.37
CA MET A 66 8.40 -2.65 4.97
C MET A 66 6.88 -2.45 4.84
N SER A 67 6.07 -3.05 5.72
CA SER A 67 4.61 -2.87 5.74
C SER A 67 4.21 -1.43 6.04
N ILE A 68 4.86 -0.79 7.01
CA ILE A 68 4.59 0.62 7.35
C ILE A 68 4.97 1.53 6.18
N LEU A 69 6.06 1.21 5.48
CA LEU A 69 6.53 1.96 4.31
C LEU A 69 5.74 1.65 3.01
N GLY A 70 4.85 0.66 3.04
CA GLY A 70 4.02 0.27 1.90
C GLY A 70 4.71 -0.60 0.86
N VAL A 71 5.88 -1.19 1.17
CA VAL A 71 6.70 -1.99 0.24
C VAL A 71 6.79 -3.48 0.60
N ALA A 72 6.02 -3.94 1.58
CA ALA A 72 6.05 -5.35 2.00
C ALA A 72 5.66 -6.33 0.88
N GLY A 73 4.80 -5.92 -0.03
CA GLY A 73 4.39 -6.73 -1.17
C GLY A 73 5.53 -7.10 -2.13
N GLU A 74 6.58 -6.28 -2.17
CA GLU A 74 7.75 -6.53 -3.03
C GLU A 74 8.53 -7.78 -2.60
N VAL A 75 8.48 -8.13 -1.30
CA VAL A 75 9.15 -9.35 -0.79
C VAL A 75 8.54 -10.62 -1.39
N ALA A 76 7.24 -10.63 -1.65
CA ALA A 76 6.57 -11.74 -2.30
C ALA A 76 7.10 -11.97 -3.73
N LEU A 77 7.57 -10.92 -4.39
CA LEU A 77 8.16 -11.00 -5.72
C LEU A 77 9.54 -11.67 -5.72
N LEU A 78 10.28 -11.62 -4.60
CA LEU A 78 11.60 -12.26 -4.49
C LEU A 78 11.51 -13.79 -4.54
N ALA A 79 10.41 -14.35 -4.04
CA ALA A 79 10.13 -15.78 -4.07
C ALA A 79 9.12 -16.16 -5.17
N GLY A 80 8.69 -15.17 -5.95
CA GLY A 80 7.65 -15.34 -6.97
C GLY A 80 8.14 -16.00 -8.25
N ASP A 81 7.26 -16.69 -8.88
CA ASP A 81 7.42 -17.46 -10.12
C ASP A 81 7.54 -16.58 -11.39
N ILE A 82 7.95 -15.31 -11.26
CA ILE A 82 7.96 -14.37 -12.40
C ILE A 82 8.84 -14.87 -13.56
N LEU A 83 9.85 -15.67 -13.24
CA LEU A 83 10.78 -16.24 -14.23
C LEU A 83 10.75 -17.77 -14.32
N ARG A 84 9.91 -18.42 -13.53
CA ARG A 84 9.76 -19.86 -13.58
C ARG A 84 8.64 -20.23 -14.55
N PRO A 85 8.93 -20.95 -15.63
CA PRO A 85 7.88 -21.46 -16.50
C PRO A 85 6.92 -22.33 -15.67
N PRO A 86 5.61 -22.22 -15.86
CA PRO A 86 4.65 -23.01 -15.10
C PRO A 86 4.97 -24.50 -15.29
N PRO A 87 4.95 -25.31 -14.23
CA PRO A 87 5.17 -26.74 -14.34
C PRO A 87 4.17 -27.31 -15.35
N LYS A 88 4.68 -28.04 -16.33
CA LYS A 88 3.85 -28.71 -17.35
C LYS A 88 2.83 -29.60 -16.62
N GLY A 89 1.58 -29.18 -16.52
CA GLY A 89 0.52 -29.94 -15.86
C GLY A 89 -0.34 -29.16 -14.85
N SER A 90 0.08 -27.96 -14.42
CA SER A 90 -0.69 -27.19 -13.42
C SER A 90 -1.66 -26.16 -14.03
N ALA A 91 -1.66 -26.02 -15.36
CA ALA A 91 -2.53 -25.04 -16.04
C ALA A 91 -4.03 -25.37 -15.95
N ALA A 92 -4.39 -26.64 -15.68
CA ALA A 92 -5.78 -27.07 -15.60
C ALA A 92 -6.48 -26.71 -14.29
N ALA A 93 -5.73 -26.46 -13.19
CA ALA A 93 -6.32 -26.19 -11.88
C ALA A 93 -6.56 -24.69 -11.61
N ARG A 94 -5.92 -23.80 -12.36
CA ARG A 94 -6.06 -22.34 -12.17
C ARG A 94 -7.16 -21.70 -13.01
N SER A 95 -7.70 -22.40 -13.98
CA SER A 95 -8.78 -21.91 -14.88
C SER A 95 -10.17 -21.83 -14.19
N ARG A 96 -10.31 -22.27 -12.94
CA ARG A 96 -11.61 -22.25 -12.23
C ARG A 96 -11.69 -21.25 -11.07
N ARG A 97 -10.67 -20.46 -10.83
CA ARG A 97 -10.82 -19.26 -10.02
C ARG A 97 -11.02 -18.09 -10.95
N THR A 98 -12.26 -17.94 -11.40
CA THR A 98 -12.73 -16.62 -11.78
C THR A 98 -12.41 -15.69 -10.62
N PRO A 99 -11.74 -14.56 -10.85
CA PRO A 99 -11.67 -13.54 -9.81
C PRO A 99 -13.12 -13.32 -9.36
N PRO A 100 -13.37 -13.13 -8.05
CA PRO A 100 -14.68 -12.71 -7.64
C PRO A 100 -14.96 -11.46 -8.45
N THR A 101 -15.92 -11.57 -9.38
CA THR A 101 -16.51 -10.39 -9.99
C THR A 101 -17.06 -9.63 -8.81
N ILE A 102 -16.36 -8.59 -8.39
CA ILE A 102 -16.93 -7.59 -7.52
C ILE A 102 -18.03 -6.99 -8.39
N GLU A 103 -19.20 -7.60 -8.35
CA GLU A 103 -20.41 -6.92 -8.74
C GLU A 103 -20.50 -5.76 -7.77
N VAL A 104 -19.96 -4.62 -8.20
CA VAL A 104 -20.35 -3.36 -7.60
C VAL A 104 -21.85 -3.26 -7.89
N ARG A 105 -22.66 -3.82 -7.01
CA ARG A 105 -24.05 -3.44 -6.90
C ARG A 105 -24.03 -1.98 -6.50
N VAL A 106 -23.85 -1.14 -7.50
CA VAL A 106 -24.32 0.23 -7.41
C VAL A 106 -25.81 0.06 -7.28
N SER A 107 -26.29 0.11 -6.04
CA SER A 107 -27.71 0.05 -5.79
C SER A 107 -28.32 1.17 -6.62
N ALA A 108 -29.30 0.82 -7.46
CA ALA A 108 -30.01 1.76 -8.33
C ALA A 108 -30.62 2.94 -7.54
N ASP A 109 -30.67 2.81 -6.24
CA ASP A 109 -31.12 3.80 -5.27
C ASP A 109 -30.15 5.00 -5.14
N GLN A 110 -28.84 4.77 -5.15
CA GLN A 110 -27.87 5.88 -5.08
C GLN A 110 -27.83 6.72 -6.37
N SER A 111 -28.15 6.11 -7.50
CA SER A 111 -28.24 6.83 -8.77
C SER A 111 -29.47 7.73 -8.83
N ARG A 112 -30.55 7.35 -8.19
CA ARG A 112 -31.79 8.16 -8.14
C ARG A 112 -31.63 9.39 -7.23
N HIS A 113 -30.97 9.24 -6.08
CA HIS A 113 -30.68 10.38 -5.19
C HIS A 113 -29.76 11.41 -5.84
N ARG A 114 -28.73 10.96 -6.57
CA ARG A 114 -27.82 11.86 -7.27
C ARG A 114 -28.49 12.68 -8.39
N LEU A 115 -29.44 12.08 -9.10
CA LEU A 115 -30.20 12.78 -10.14
C LEU A 115 -31.21 13.79 -9.53
N GLN A 116 -31.81 13.46 -8.39
CA GLN A 116 -32.71 14.39 -7.69
C GLN A 116 -31.95 15.58 -7.12
N ASP A 117 -30.76 15.40 -6.58
CA ASP A 117 -29.94 16.50 -6.08
C ASP A 117 -29.47 17.43 -7.20
N LEU A 118 -29.12 16.90 -8.37
CA LEU A 118 -28.74 17.71 -9.54
C LEU A 118 -29.94 18.50 -10.10
N GLN A 119 -31.14 17.90 -10.10
CA GLN A 119 -32.36 18.59 -10.53
C GLN A 119 -32.78 19.68 -9.55
N SER A 120 -32.60 19.47 -8.25
CA SER A 120 -32.89 20.47 -7.21
C SER A 120 -31.94 21.65 -7.31
N LEU A 121 -30.66 21.43 -7.60
CA LEU A 121 -29.66 22.49 -7.80
C LEU A 121 -29.94 23.30 -9.07
N ALA A 122 -30.34 22.67 -10.18
CA ALA A 122 -30.71 23.35 -11.43
C ALA A 122 -31.94 24.24 -11.26
N LEU A 123 -32.96 23.76 -10.54
CA LEU A 123 -34.15 24.54 -10.24
C LEU A 123 -33.87 25.73 -9.31
N HIS A 124 -32.91 25.59 -8.40
CA HIS A 124 -32.51 26.68 -7.50
C HIS A 124 -31.74 27.76 -8.25
N GLU A 125 -30.86 27.40 -9.18
CA GLU A 125 -30.18 28.38 -10.03
C GLU A 125 -31.13 29.14 -10.96
N GLU A 126 -32.14 28.49 -11.49
CA GLU A 126 -33.14 29.15 -12.32
C GLU A 126 -34.02 30.11 -11.54
N ALA A 127 -34.40 29.76 -10.32
CA ALA A 127 -35.13 30.64 -9.42
C ALA A 127 -34.30 31.87 -9.04
N VAL A 128 -33.01 31.74 -8.79
CA VAL A 128 -32.11 32.85 -8.48
C VAL A 128 -31.92 33.78 -9.69
N ARG A 129 -31.84 33.22 -10.89
CA ARG A 129 -31.76 34.04 -12.14
C ARG A 129 -33.03 34.80 -12.39
N HIS A 130 -34.20 34.23 -12.14
CA HIS A 130 -35.50 34.91 -12.30
C HIS A 130 -35.68 36.03 -11.30
N ALA A 131 -35.24 35.84 -10.05
CA ALA A 131 -35.27 36.89 -9.01
C ALA A 131 -34.32 38.05 -9.33
N LYS A 132 -33.17 37.81 -10.00
CA LYS A 132 -32.28 38.89 -10.44
C LYS A 132 -32.74 39.61 -11.70
N ALA A 133 -33.54 38.99 -12.56
CA ALA A 133 -34.02 39.58 -13.82
C ALA A 133 -35.21 40.54 -13.62
N ASN A 134 -35.97 40.43 -12.53
CA ASN A 134 -37.12 41.32 -12.20
C ASN A 134 -37.03 41.81 -10.76
N PRO A 135 -36.26 42.90 -10.49
CA PRO A 135 -36.22 43.50 -9.15
C PRO A 135 -37.48 44.27 -8.77
N ASP A 136 -38.40 44.48 -9.70
CA ASP A 136 -39.62 45.30 -9.49
C ASP A 136 -40.88 44.47 -9.17
N LEU A 137 -40.77 43.19 -8.96
CA LEU A 137 -41.86 42.34 -8.46
C LEU A 137 -41.73 42.08 -6.96
N VAL A 138 -41.87 43.16 -6.18
CA VAL A 138 -42.14 43.07 -4.76
C VAL A 138 -43.57 43.55 -4.52
#